data_41f380f5cde09bb1a0603e8fd1d30256
#
_entry.id   41f380f5cde09bb1a0603e8fd1d30256
#
_cell.length_a   1.000
_cell.length_b   1.000
_cell.length_c   1.000
_cell.angle_alpha   90.00
_cell.angle_beta   90.00
_cell.angle_gamma   90.00
#
_symmetry.space_group_name_H-M   'P 1'
#
loop_
_entity.id
_entity.type
_entity.pdbx_description
1 polymer ?
#
loop_
_entity_poly.entity_id
_entity_poly.type
_entity_poly.pdbx_seq_one_letter_code
_entity_poly.pdbx_strand_id
1 'polypeptide(L)'
;MTTTELAPAEISTVTLDVAGVRTAVIDTGEPPGPGPAAPPVLMLHGSGPGVTALANWRPVIPALSAGRRVIAPDQLGFGGTATGEARTYGRAAWTGHALALLDTLGLDTVDIIGNSMGGAIALSIAAARPQAVRRIVTMGSMGVAMALPYGLNEIWGYTPGTEQMRHVIGLFAHNRALITDQLVEMRYQASLNPPVRDSWAAMFPEPRQRWVDDLALSGAELAAISAPVLLV
;
A
#
# COMPACT_ATOMS: atom_id res chain seq x y z
N MET A 1 0.37 34.95 16.76
CA MET A 1 0.42 33.51 17.06
C MET A 1 1.46 32.91 16.17
N THR A 2 2.64 32.63 16.69
CA THR A 2 3.75 32.01 15.95
C THR A 2 3.44 30.52 15.83
N THR A 3 3.10 30.06 14.64
CA THR A 3 3.06 28.65 14.31
C THR A 3 4.49 28.11 14.40
N THR A 4 4.78 27.38 15.47
CA THR A 4 6.02 26.60 15.56
C THR A 4 5.89 25.49 14.52
N GLU A 5 6.56 25.65 13.39
CA GLU A 5 6.73 24.62 12.39
C GLU A 5 7.59 23.52 13.04
N LEU A 6 6.94 22.44 13.48
CA LEU A 6 7.65 21.26 13.96
C LEU A 6 8.46 20.73 12.77
N ALA A 7 9.76 20.62 12.96
CA ALA A 7 10.62 19.94 11.99
C ALA A 7 10.01 18.56 11.70
N PRO A 8 9.90 18.16 10.42
CA PRO A 8 9.33 16.86 10.08
C PRO A 8 10.15 15.77 10.77
N ALA A 9 9.50 14.98 11.61
CA ALA A 9 10.13 13.81 12.21
C ALA A 9 10.69 12.94 11.08
N GLU A 10 11.92 12.50 11.21
CA GLU A 10 12.57 11.66 10.21
C GLU A 10 11.78 10.35 10.13
N ILE A 11 11.12 10.11 8.96
CA ILE A 11 10.35 8.90 8.74
C ILE A 11 11.33 7.77 8.49
N SER A 12 11.51 6.90 9.48
CA SER A 12 12.38 5.74 9.40
C SER A 12 11.61 4.48 9.01
N THR A 13 12.30 3.56 8.32
CA THR A 13 11.77 2.24 7.96
C THR A 13 12.52 1.19 8.80
N VAL A 14 11.76 0.31 9.45
CA VAL A 14 12.29 -0.86 10.14
C VAL A 14 12.06 -2.12 9.31
N THR A 15 12.84 -3.16 9.55
CA THR A 15 12.62 -4.47 8.92
C THR A 15 12.18 -5.47 9.98
N LEU A 16 11.02 -6.10 9.73
CA LEU A 16 10.44 -7.12 10.60
C LEU A 16 10.41 -8.47 9.87
N ASP A 17 10.46 -9.57 10.61
CA ASP A 17 10.08 -10.88 10.08
C ASP A 17 8.57 -11.05 10.27
N VAL A 18 7.84 -11.12 9.15
CA VAL A 18 6.39 -11.31 9.13
C VAL A 18 6.09 -12.65 8.47
N ALA A 19 5.83 -13.67 9.24
CA ALA A 19 5.57 -15.03 8.79
C ALA A 19 6.65 -15.55 7.80
N GLY A 20 7.93 -15.33 8.14
CA GLY A 20 9.09 -15.73 7.33
C GLY A 20 9.35 -14.81 6.13
N VAL A 21 8.75 -13.61 6.09
CA VAL A 21 9.02 -12.58 5.08
C VAL A 21 9.69 -11.38 5.74
N ARG A 22 10.88 -11.02 5.25
CA ARG A 22 11.51 -9.75 5.63
C ARG A 22 10.68 -8.60 5.09
N THR A 23 10.01 -7.88 5.98
CA THR A 23 9.04 -6.84 5.66
C THR A 23 9.55 -5.48 6.08
N ALA A 24 9.67 -4.57 5.12
CA ALA A 24 9.99 -3.17 5.39
C ALA A 24 8.73 -2.45 5.84
N VAL A 25 8.78 -1.79 6.99
CA VAL A 25 7.63 -1.14 7.62
C VAL A 25 8.03 0.23 8.12
N ILE A 26 7.27 1.25 7.78
CA ILE A 26 7.28 2.52 8.50
C ILE A 26 6.40 2.32 9.72
N ASP A 27 7.01 2.43 10.90
CA ASP A 27 6.33 2.36 12.19
C ASP A 27 6.74 3.58 13.01
N THR A 28 5.79 4.49 13.23
CA THR A 28 6.08 5.74 13.93
C THR A 28 6.13 5.60 15.46
N GLY A 29 5.83 4.41 15.97
CA GLY A 29 5.64 4.24 17.42
C GLY A 29 4.40 4.97 17.93
N GLU A 30 4.22 4.93 19.25
CA GLU A 30 3.12 5.66 19.90
C GLU A 30 3.33 7.17 19.79
N PRO A 31 2.24 7.95 19.59
CA PRO A 31 2.34 9.40 19.50
C PRO A 31 2.79 10.00 20.84
N PRO A 32 3.53 11.11 20.81
CA PRO A 32 3.94 11.80 22.04
C PRO A 32 2.71 12.45 22.73
N GLY A 33 2.67 12.39 24.06
CA GLY A 33 1.69 13.11 24.89
C GLY A 33 0.98 12.24 25.91
N PRO A 34 0.39 12.87 26.95
CA PRO A 34 -0.39 12.16 27.96
C PRO A 34 -1.80 11.84 27.42
N GLY A 35 -2.26 10.63 27.65
CA GLY A 35 -3.62 10.19 27.35
C GLY A 35 -3.68 8.96 26.43
N PRO A 36 -4.86 8.36 26.31
CA PRO A 36 -5.02 7.20 25.42
C PRO A 36 -4.83 7.64 23.96
N ALA A 37 -3.88 7.03 23.27
CA ALA A 37 -3.69 7.23 21.85
C ALA A 37 -4.91 6.74 21.08
N ALA A 38 -5.22 7.39 19.94
CA ALA A 38 -6.19 6.84 19.01
C ALA A 38 -5.66 5.50 18.47
N PRO A 39 -6.55 4.55 18.11
CA PRO A 39 -6.11 3.28 17.53
C PRO A 39 -5.13 3.48 16.38
N PRO A 40 -4.12 2.59 16.24
CA PRO A 40 -3.15 2.66 15.16
C PRO A 40 -3.83 2.69 13.78
N VAL A 41 -3.15 3.27 12.80
CA VAL A 41 -3.61 3.26 11.41
C VAL A 41 -2.64 2.43 10.56
N LEU A 42 -3.19 1.41 9.89
CA LEU A 42 -2.51 0.65 8.85
C LEU A 42 -2.71 1.34 7.51
N MET A 43 -1.62 1.65 6.80
CA MET A 43 -1.67 2.35 5.51
C MET A 43 -1.14 1.44 4.40
N LEU A 44 -2.02 1.06 3.47
CA LEU A 44 -1.74 0.12 2.38
C LEU A 44 -1.66 0.87 1.04
N HIS A 45 -0.48 0.85 0.41
CA HIS A 45 -0.23 1.55 -0.84
C HIS A 45 -0.83 0.83 -2.06
N GLY A 46 -0.88 1.50 -3.20
CA GLY A 46 -1.32 0.93 -4.47
C GLY A 46 -0.24 0.12 -5.18
N SER A 47 -0.61 -0.53 -6.31
CA SER A 47 0.33 -1.23 -7.17
C SER A 47 0.95 -0.26 -8.20
N GLY A 48 2.26 -0.34 -8.35
CA GLY A 48 2.99 0.41 -9.36
C GLY A 48 4.48 0.05 -9.35
N PRO A 49 5.17 0.13 -10.48
CA PRO A 49 6.59 -0.20 -10.52
C PRO A 49 7.40 0.75 -9.63
N GLY A 50 8.25 0.17 -8.78
CA GLY A 50 9.08 0.93 -7.83
C GLY A 50 8.29 1.68 -6.73
N VAL A 51 7.04 1.30 -6.45
CA VAL A 51 6.25 1.85 -5.34
C VAL A 51 6.77 1.32 -4.00
N THR A 52 6.77 2.21 -3.00
CA THR A 52 7.01 1.90 -1.59
C THR A 52 5.98 2.59 -0.71
N ALA A 53 5.84 2.17 0.53
CA ALA A 53 5.00 2.85 1.51
C ALA A 53 5.41 4.33 1.66
N LEU A 54 6.72 4.60 1.74
CA LEU A 54 7.22 5.97 1.83
C LEU A 54 6.83 6.82 0.61
N ALA A 55 6.99 6.27 -0.60
CA ALA A 55 6.65 7.00 -1.83
C ALA A 55 5.14 7.33 -1.90
N ASN A 56 4.29 6.48 -1.35
CA ASN A 56 2.84 6.69 -1.37
C ASN A 56 2.36 7.62 -0.24
N TRP A 57 2.93 7.50 0.96
CA TRP A 57 2.35 8.06 2.18
C TRP A 57 3.14 9.20 2.82
N ARG A 58 4.35 9.50 2.33
CA ARG A 58 5.23 10.53 2.89
C ARG A 58 4.53 11.86 3.23
N PRO A 59 3.62 12.41 2.38
CA PRO A 59 2.97 13.68 2.70
C PRO A 59 1.95 13.60 3.83
N VAL A 60 1.43 12.41 4.14
CA VAL A 60 0.30 12.20 5.06
C VAL A 60 0.76 11.70 6.43
N ILE A 61 1.84 10.92 6.48
CA ILE A 61 2.37 10.33 7.73
C ILE A 61 2.58 11.36 8.83
N PRO A 62 3.23 12.52 8.61
CA PRO A 62 3.48 13.49 9.70
C PRO A 62 2.21 13.99 10.37
N ALA A 63 1.16 14.23 9.59
CA ALA A 63 -0.11 14.72 10.12
C ALA A 63 -0.84 13.63 10.94
N LEU A 64 -0.79 12.38 10.51
CA LEU A 64 -1.44 11.28 11.22
C LEU A 64 -0.66 10.85 12.47
N SER A 65 0.67 10.82 12.40
CA SER A 65 1.53 10.38 13.49
C SER A 65 1.55 11.34 14.69
N ALA A 66 1.09 12.56 14.51
CA ALA A 66 0.90 13.50 15.61
C ALA A 66 -0.15 13.04 16.65
N GLY A 67 -1.10 12.18 16.28
CA GLY A 67 -2.18 11.74 17.16
C GLY A 67 -2.37 10.23 17.27
N ARG A 68 -1.62 9.43 16.51
CA ARG A 68 -1.73 7.96 16.51
C ARG A 68 -0.48 7.29 15.93
N ARG A 69 -0.27 6.04 16.28
CA ARG A 69 0.76 5.22 15.63
C ARG A 69 0.37 4.94 14.18
N VAL A 70 1.30 5.16 13.26
CA VAL A 70 1.16 4.88 11.83
C VAL A 70 2.01 3.67 11.48
N ILE A 71 1.39 2.67 10.85
CA ILE A 71 2.02 1.47 10.33
C ILE A 71 1.83 1.47 8.83
N ALA A 72 2.92 1.58 8.07
CA ALA A 72 2.86 1.56 6.61
C ALA A 72 3.90 0.57 6.07
N PRO A 73 3.50 -0.68 5.78
CA PRO A 73 4.39 -1.66 5.17
C PRO A 73 4.61 -1.37 3.68
N ASP A 74 5.80 -1.67 3.18
CA ASP A 74 5.92 -2.06 1.80
C ASP A 74 5.19 -3.40 1.66
N GLN A 75 4.13 -3.47 0.85
CA GLN A 75 3.35 -4.68 0.72
C GLN A 75 4.17 -5.81 0.10
N LEU A 76 3.75 -7.04 0.31
CA LEU A 76 4.43 -8.24 -0.21
C LEU A 76 4.73 -8.11 -1.71
N GLY A 77 6.01 -8.23 -2.08
CA GLY A 77 6.51 -8.08 -3.44
C GLY A 77 6.92 -6.66 -3.83
N PHE A 78 6.73 -5.66 -2.96
CA PHE A 78 7.07 -4.26 -3.24
C PHE A 78 8.23 -3.77 -2.37
N GLY A 79 8.95 -2.78 -2.87
CA GLY A 79 9.98 -2.05 -2.13
C GLY A 79 10.95 -2.95 -1.37
N GLY A 80 11.13 -2.69 -0.08
CA GLY A 80 11.99 -3.49 0.81
C GLY A 80 11.37 -4.84 1.24
N THR A 81 10.12 -5.14 0.83
CA THR A 81 9.44 -6.45 1.03
C THR A 81 9.42 -7.27 -0.26
N ALA A 82 10.24 -6.90 -1.25
CA ALA A 82 10.37 -7.65 -2.49
C ALA A 82 11.01 -9.03 -2.24
N THR A 83 10.40 -10.07 -2.79
CA THR A 83 10.82 -11.48 -2.58
C THR A 83 11.32 -12.15 -3.86
N GLY A 84 11.36 -11.42 -4.98
CA GLY A 84 11.69 -11.99 -6.29
C GLY A 84 10.58 -12.90 -6.82
N GLU A 85 10.95 -13.85 -7.70
CA GLU A 85 10.01 -14.77 -8.36
C GLU A 85 9.49 -15.90 -7.45
N ALA A 86 10.04 -16.05 -6.26
CA ALA A 86 9.85 -17.24 -5.43
C ALA A 86 8.47 -17.35 -4.75
N ARG A 87 7.55 -16.42 -4.98
CA ARG A 87 6.24 -16.39 -4.30
C ARG A 87 5.08 -16.25 -5.26
N THR A 88 3.96 -16.84 -4.88
CA THR A 88 2.68 -16.58 -5.53
C THR A 88 2.10 -15.29 -4.96
N TYR A 89 1.73 -14.37 -5.84
CA TYR A 89 1.05 -13.12 -5.52
C TYR A 89 -0.46 -13.28 -5.75
N GLY A 90 -1.24 -12.39 -5.17
CA GLY A 90 -2.69 -12.36 -5.29
C GLY A 90 -3.34 -11.79 -4.03
N ARG A 91 -4.65 -11.52 -4.09
CA ARG A 91 -5.42 -10.94 -2.98
C ARG A 91 -5.23 -11.71 -1.68
N ALA A 92 -5.33 -13.02 -1.74
CA ALA A 92 -5.17 -13.88 -0.55
C ALA A 92 -3.77 -13.74 0.09
N ALA A 93 -2.70 -13.71 -0.74
CA ALA A 93 -1.34 -13.58 -0.24
C ALA A 93 -1.09 -12.20 0.39
N TRP A 94 -1.51 -11.12 -0.27
CA TRP A 94 -1.38 -9.77 0.28
C TRP A 94 -2.19 -9.58 1.55
N THR A 95 -3.45 -10.06 1.58
CA THR A 95 -4.31 -10.00 2.78
C THR A 95 -3.71 -10.81 3.92
N GLY A 96 -3.26 -12.03 3.66
CA GLY A 96 -2.64 -12.91 4.66
C GLY A 96 -1.37 -12.30 5.24
N HIS A 97 -0.52 -11.70 4.41
CA HIS A 97 0.69 -11.01 4.86
C HIS A 97 0.37 -9.78 5.73
N ALA A 98 -0.63 -8.97 5.34
CA ALA A 98 -1.04 -7.82 6.15
C ALA A 98 -1.65 -8.23 7.50
N LEU A 99 -2.44 -9.31 7.54
CA LEU A 99 -2.95 -9.88 8.79
C LEU A 99 -1.83 -10.41 9.69
N ALA A 100 -0.84 -11.11 9.10
CA ALA A 100 0.33 -11.57 9.83
C ALA A 100 1.18 -10.41 10.40
N LEU A 101 1.23 -9.27 9.68
CA LEU A 101 1.88 -8.06 10.20
C LEU A 101 1.15 -7.52 11.44
N LEU A 102 -0.18 -7.47 11.44
CA LEU A 102 -0.96 -7.07 12.61
C LEU A 102 -0.67 -7.99 13.80
N ASP A 103 -0.63 -9.30 13.56
CA ASP A 103 -0.33 -10.30 14.60
C ASP A 103 1.12 -10.12 15.13
N THR A 104 2.09 -9.91 14.25
CA THR A 104 3.51 -9.67 14.60
C THR A 104 3.68 -8.43 15.47
N LEU A 105 2.87 -7.39 15.23
CA LEU A 105 2.91 -6.13 15.98
C LEU A 105 2.01 -6.13 17.23
N GLY A 106 1.25 -7.21 17.47
CA GLY A 106 0.30 -7.31 18.60
C GLY A 106 -0.86 -6.29 18.47
N LEU A 107 -1.33 -6.03 17.26
CA LEU A 107 -2.38 -5.05 16.99
C LEU A 107 -3.74 -5.72 16.85
N ASP A 108 -4.54 -5.67 17.91
CA ASP A 108 -5.89 -6.26 17.94
C ASP A 108 -6.90 -5.46 17.13
N THR A 109 -6.74 -4.12 17.09
CA THR A 109 -7.68 -3.22 16.41
C THR A 109 -6.95 -2.05 15.76
N VAL A 110 -7.27 -1.80 14.47
CA VAL A 110 -6.69 -0.71 13.67
C VAL A 110 -7.76 0.02 12.87
N ASP A 111 -7.43 1.27 12.48
CA ASP A 111 -8.05 1.89 11.32
C ASP A 111 -7.22 1.52 10.08
N ILE A 112 -7.83 1.48 8.89
CA ILE A 112 -7.08 1.18 7.66
C ILE A 112 -7.31 2.29 6.63
N ILE A 113 -6.23 2.74 6.00
CA ILE A 113 -6.27 3.58 4.81
C ILE A 113 -5.66 2.78 3.66
N GLY A 114 -6.43 2.55 2.60
CA GLY A 114 -5.99 1.80 1.44
C GLY A 114 -6.10 2.60 0.14
N ASN A 115 -5.02 2.63 -0.63
CA ASN A 115 -5.00 3.26 -1.94
C ASN A 115 -5.03 2.20 -3.05
N SER A 116 -5.94 2.31 -4.03
CA SER A 116 -5.99 1.44 -5.21
C SER A 116 -6.04 -0.05 -4.81
N MET A 117 -5.04 -0.86 -5.17
CA MET A 117 -4.89 -2.25 -4.73
C MET A 117 -4.93 -2.37 -3.19
N GLY A 118 -4.29 -1.44 -2.48
CA GLY A 118 -4.31 -1.41 -1.01
C GLY A 118 -5.72 -1.23 -0.43
N GLY A 119 -6.63 -0.61 -1.17
CA GLY A 119 -8.04 -0.51 -0.81
C GLY A 119 -8.76 -1.86 -0.89
N ALA A 120 -8.52 -2.66 -1.93
CA ALA A 120 -9.04 -4.03 -2.01
C ALA A 120 -8.52 -4.92 -0.87
N ILE A 121 -7.24 -4.76 -0.52
CA ILE A 121 -6.64 -5.49 0.61
C ILE A 121 -7.24 -5.02 1.94
N ALA A 122 -7.47 -3.72 2.14
CA ALA A 122 -8.14 -3.18 3.32
C ALA A 122 -9.55 -3.77 3.52
N LEU A 123 -10.34 -3.82 2.46
CA LEU A 123 -11.66 -4.45 2.46
C LEU A 123 -11.58 -5.95 2.74
N SER A 124 -10.58 -6.64 2.16
CA SER A 124 -10.36 -8.07 2.38
C SER A 124 -9.96 -8.41 3.83
N ILE A 125 -9.13 -7.55 4.47
CA ILE A 125 -8.80 -7.67 5.91
C ILE A 125 -10.08 -7.54 6.74
N ALA A 126 -10.92 -6.53 6.45
CA ALA A 126 -12.15 -6.31 7.20
C ALA A 126 -13.17 -7.43 7.01
N ALA A 127 -13.25 -8.04 5.83
CA ALA A 127 -14.09 -9.22 5.59
C ALA A 127 -13.58 -10.46 6.32
N ALA A 128 -12.25 -10.66 6.34
CA ALA A 128 -11.63 -11.84 6.96
C ALA A 128 -11.53 -11.76 8.49
N ARG A 129 -11.33 -10.54 9.04
CA ARG A 129 -11.17 -10.30 10.49
C ARG A 129 -11.93 -9.02 10.90
N PRO A 130 -13.28 -9.03 10.88
CA PRO A 130 -14.09 -7.83 11.12
C PRO A 130 -13.80 -7.13 12.45
N GLN A 131 -13.48 -7.88 13.49
CA GLN A 131 -13.18 -7.35 14.82
C GLN A 131 -11.86 -6.58 14.89
N ALA A 132 -10.93 -6.81 13.96
CA ALA A 132 -9.65 -6.11 13.92
C ALA A 132 -9.72 -4.75 13.22
N VAL A 133 -10.83 -4.42 12.56
CA VAL A 133 -10.94 -3.21 11.75
C VAL A 133 -12.05 -2.30 12.28
N ARG A 134 -11.65 -1.15 12.79
CA ARG A 134 -12.58 -0.16 13.34
C ARG A 134 -13.20 0.75 12.26
N ARG A 135 -12.40 1.23 11.33
CA ARG A 135 -12.81 2.13 10.22
C ARG A 135 -11.91 1.92 9.02
N ILE A 136 -12.45 2.20 7.83
CA ILE A 136 -11.70 2.11 6.58
C ILE A 136 -11.87 3.41 5.79
N VAL A 137 -10.77 3.88 5.19
CA VAL A 137 -10.79 4.86 4.12
C VAL A 137 -10.14 4.21 2.89
N THR A 138 -10.84 4.20 1.76
CA THR A 138 -10.26 3.76 0.50
C THR A 138 -10.18 4.90 -0.49
N MET A 139 -9.10 4.97 -1.25
CA MET A 139 -8.82 6.03 -2.22
C MET A 139 -8.61 5.41 -3.61
N GLY A 140 -9.49 5.71 -4.57
CA GLY A 140 -9.42 5.13 -5.92
C GLY A 140 -9.32 3.60 -5.89
N SER A 141 -10.11 2.95 -5.05
CA SER A 141 -9.94 1.56 -4.64
C SER A 141 -10.32 0.58 -5.73
N MET A 142 -9.55 -0.51 -5.83
CA MET A 142 -10.00 -1.78 -6.37
C MET A 142 -10.85 -2.52 -5.32
N GLY A 143 -11.43 -3.67 -5.66
CA GLY A 143 -12.22 -4.48 -4.73
C GLY A 143 -13.58 -4.88 -5.27
N VAL A 144 -13.95 -4.39 -6.45
CA VAL A 144 -15.18 -4.77 -7.16
C VAL A 144 -14.85 -5.32 -8.55
N ALA A 145 -15.71 -6.19 -9.07
CA ALA A 145 -15.56 -6.72 -10.42
C ALA A 145 -15.73 -5.58 -11.45
N MET A 146 -14.75 -5.45 -12.34
CA MET A 146 -14.76 -4.46 -13.41
C MET A 146 -13.90 -4.93 -14.58
N ALA A 147 -14.11 -4.36 -15.77
CA ALA A 147 -13.17 -4.54 -16.88
C ALA A 147 -11.82 -3.89 -16.54
N LEU A 148 -10.74 -4.53 -16.93
CA LEU A 148 -9.39 -3.98 -16.73
C LEU A 148 -9.26 -2.63 -17.46
N PRO A 149 -9.07 -1.49 -16.76
CA PRO A 149 -8.89 -0.21 -17.40
C PRO A 149 -7.58 -0.14 -18.19
N TYR A 150 -7.59 0.59 -19.31
CA TYR A 150 -6.39 0.80 -20.13
C TYR A 150 -5.17 1.23 -19.30
N GLY A 151 -5.32 2.26 -18.47
CA GLY A 151 -4.23 2.76 -17.64
C GLY A 151 -3.64 1.72 -16.70
N LEU A 152 -4.48 0.88 -16.10
CA LEU A 152 -4.01 -0.17 -15.20
C LEU A 152 -3.28 -1.28 -15.96
N ASN A 153 -3.75 -1.62 -17.18
CA ASN A 153 -3.07 -2.57 -18.05
C ASN A 153 -1.65 -2.09 -18.42
N GLU A 154 -1.51 -0.80 -18.78
CA GLU A 154 -0.21 -0.20 -19.07
C GLU A 154 0.73 -0.21 -17.85
N ILE A 155 0.18 0.12 -16.67
CA ILE A 155 0.94 0.12 -15.42
C ILE A 155 1.44 -1.29 -15.09
N TRP A 156 0.57 -2.28 -15.11
CA TRP A 156 0.93 -3.67 -14.80
C TRP A 156 1.78 -4.33 -15.89
N GLY A 157 1.74 -3.79 -17.11
CA GLY A 157 2.59 -4.18 -18.23
C GLY A 157 3.94 -3.47 -18.29
N TYR A 158 4.27 -2.65 -17.29
CA TYR A 158 5.52 -1.91 -17.27
C TYR A 158 6.74 -2.81 -17.44
N THR A 159 7.59 -2.44 -18.39
CA THR A 159 8.94 -2.97 -18.55
C THR A 159 9.94 -1.84 -18.29
N PRO A 160 11.11 -2.11 -17.67
CA PRO A 160 12.05 -1.06 -17.32
C PRO A 160 12.49 -0.19 -18.50
N GLY A 161 12.28 1.12 -18.37
CA GLY A 161 12.66 2.14 -19.32
C GLY A 161 12.23 3.52 -18.82
N THR A 162 13.06 4.54 -19.00
CA THR A 162 12.80 5.91 -18.51
C THR A 162 11.54 6.49 -19.13
N GLU A 163 11.36 6.36 -20.44
CA GLU A 163 10.16 6.84 -21.17
C GLU A 163 8.91 6.07 -20.71
N GLN A 164 9.02 4.76 -20.52
CA GLN A 164 7.92 3.96 -20.02
C GLN A 164 7.56 4.36 -18.57
N MET A 165 8.56 4.64 -17.73
CA MET A 165 8.32 5.14 -16.38
C MET A 165 7.61 6.50 -16.40
N ARG A 166 8.02 7.42 -17.27
CA ARG A 166 7.35 8.72 -17.46
C ARG A 166 5.90 8.54 -17.88
N HIS A 167 5.65 7.64 -18.84
CA HIS A 167 4.30 7.31 -19.29
C HIS A 167 3.45 6.79 -18.11
N VAL A 168 3.94 5.80 -17.37
CA VAL A 168 3.24 5.21 -16.22
C VAL A 168 2.94 6.25 -15.13
N ILE A 169 3.92 7.11 -14.76
CA ILE A 169 3.68 8.20 -13.81
C ILE A 169 2.59 9.13 -14.33
N GLY A 170 2.59 9.38 -15.65
CA GLY A 170 1.59 10.19 -16.32
C GLY A 170 0.17 9.65 -16.24
N LEU A 171 -0.02 8.34 -16.11
CA LEU A 171 -1.35 7.74 -15.93
C LEU A 171 -1.92 7.98 -14.52
N PHE A 172 -1.04 8.15 -13.53
CA PHE A 172 -1.45 8.43 -12.14
C PHE A 172 -1.67 9.94 -11.86
N ALA A 173 -0.87 10.80 -12.49
CA ALA A 173 -0.81 12.21 -12.13
C ALA A 173 -1.82 13.06 -12.91
N HIS A 174 -2.84 13.59 -12.22
CA HIS A 174 -3.73 14.61 -12.80
C HIS A 174 -2.94 15.89 -13.13
N ASN A 175 -2.11 16.37 -12.21
CA ASN A 175 -1.25 17.53 -12.43
C ASN A 175 0.08 17.09 -13.05
N ARG A 176 0.22 17.30 -14.37
CA ARG A 176 1.41 16.94 -15.13
C ARG A 176 2.67 17.71 -14.72
N ALA A 177 2.55 18.88 -14.12
CA ALA A 177 3.69 19.68 -13.65
C ALA A 177 4.46 18.98 -12.51
N LEU A 178 3.84 18.00 -11.83
CA LEU A 178 4.51 17.20 -10.81
C LEU A 178 5.42 16.11 -11.38
N ILE A 179 5.37 15.85 -12.69
CA ILE A 179 6.18 14.82 -13.36
C ILE A 179 7.53 15.43 -13.76
N THR A 180 8.41 15.59 -12.77
CA THR A 180 9.77 16.06 -13.00
C THR A 180 10.70 14.95 -13.49
N ASP A 181 11.79 15.31 -14.18
CA ASP A 181 12.82 14.33 -14.58
C ASP A 181 13.40 13.61 -13.36
N GLN A 182 13.58 14.34 -12.26
CA GLN A 182 14.05 13.77 -11.00
C GLN A 182 13.10 12.70 -10.45
N LEU A 183 11.78 12.95 -10.49
CA LEU A 183 10.78 11.97 -10.05
C LEU A 183 10.82 10.73 -10.94
N VAL A 184 10.89 10.91 -12.26
CA VAL A 184 10.95 9.81 -13.24
C VAL A 184 12.20 8.96 -12.99
N GLU A 185 13.36 9.60 -12.87
CA GLU A 185 14.62 8.90 -12.64
C GLU A 185 14.62 8.14 -11.31
N MET A 186 14.17 8.77 -10.22
CA MET A 186 14.08 8.12 -8.91
C MET A 186 13.20 6.86 -8.96
N ARG A 187 12.03 6.93 -9.61
CA ARG A 187 11.12 5.80 -9.75
C ARG A 187 11.68 4.72 -10.68
N TYR A 188 12.33 5.13 -11.75
CA TYR A 188 13.00 4.22 -12.67
C TYR A 188 14.09 3.43 -11.95
N GLN A 189 15.00 4.11 -11.24
CA GLN A 189 16.05 3.46 -10.47
C GLN A 189 15.50 2.50 -9.39
N ALA A 190 14.43 2.90 -8.69
CA ALA A 190 13.76 2.01 -7.73
C ALA A 190 13.21 0.73 -8.39
N SER A 191 12.73 0.81 -9.64
CA SER A 191 12.20 -0.34 -10.39
C SER A 191 13.29 -1.30 -10.90
N LEU A 192 14.55 -0.85 -10.96
CA LEU A 192 15.68 -1.66 -11.43
C LEU A 192 16.29 -2.55 -10.34
N ASN A 193 16.00 -2.28 -9.06
CA ASN A 193 16.48 -3.13 -7.98
C ASN A 193 16.07 -4.60 -8.24
N PRO A 194 17.01 -5.55 -8.34
CA PRO A 194 16.73 -6.91 -8.79
C PRO A 194 15.56 -7.58 -8.07
N PRO A 195 15.48 -7.61 -6.72
CA PRO A 195 14.33 -8.20 -6.05
C PRO A 195 12.98 -7.53 -6.39
N VAL A 196 12.98 -6.20 -6.57
CA VAL A 196 11.77 -5.42 -6.92
C VAL A 196 11.34 -5.71 -8.35
N ARG A 197 12.30 -5.69 -9.28
CA ARG A 197 12.08 -6.01 -10.70
C ARG A 197 11.53 -7.42 -10.88
N ASP A 198 12.14 -8.40 -10.21
CA ASP A 198 11.78 -9.81 -10.35
C ASP A 198 10.40 -10.08 -9.71
N SER A 199 10.11 -9.48 -8.55
CA SER A 199 8.77 -9.49 -7.96
C SER A 199 7.72 -8.87 -8.88
N TRP A 200 8.04 -7.72 -9.49
CA TRP A 200 7.12 -7.04 -10.41
C TRP A 200 6.79 -7.89 -11.63
N ALA A 201 7.79 -8.51 -12.23
CA ALA A 201 7.62 -9.41 -13.38
C ALA A 201 6.71 -10.62 -13.05
N ALA A 202 6.77 -11.11 -11.81
CA ALA A 202 5.96 -12.24 -11.35
C ALA A 202 4.53 -11.85 -10.93
N MET A 203 4.29 -10.57 -10.58
CA MET A 203 3.03 -10.15 -9.97
C MET A 203 1.83 -10.14 -10.92
N PHE A 204 2.00 -9.60 -12.13
CA PHE A 204 0.88 -9.30 -13.04
C PHE A 204 1.07 -9.85 -14.47
N PRO A 205 1.45 -11.14 -14.63
CA PRO A 205 1.54 -11.72 -15.98
C PRO A 205 0.19 -11.77 -16.69
N GLU A 206 0.23 -11.78 -18.01
CA GLU A 206 -0.96 -11.94 -18.86
C GLU A 206 -1.69 -13.28 -18.59
N PRO A 207 -3.02 -13.32 -18.79
CA PRO A 207 -3.92 -12.21 -19.07
C PRO A 207 -4.22 -11.40 -17.80
N ARG A 208 -4.04 -10.07 -17.84
CA ARG A 208 -4.08 -9.21 -16.64
C ARG A 208 -5.48 -9.01 -16.06
N GLN A 209 -6.54 -9.25 -16.82
CA GLN A 209 -7.92 -9.20 -16.31
C GLN A 209 -8.11 -10.09 -15.07
N ARG A 210 -7.47 -11.25 -15.02
CA ARG A 210 -7.57 -12.18 -13.88
C ARG A 210 -7.14 -11.58 -12.54
N TRP A 211 -6.25 -10.57 -12.57
CA TRP A 211 -5.78 -9.90 -11.35
C TRP A 211 -6.79 -8.89 -10.83
N VAL A 212 -7.56 -8.26 -11.73
CA VAL A 212 -8.72 -7.45 -11.34
C VAL A 212 -9.80 -8.34 -10.71
N ASP A 213 -10.04 -9.50 -11.34
CA ASP A 213 -11.04 -10.47 -10.85
C ASP A 213 -10.62 -11.07 -9.50
N ASP A 214 -9.33 -11.39 -9.31
CA ASP A 214 -8.80 -11.87 -8.03
C ASP A 214 -8.91 -10.82 -6.91
N LEU A 215 -8.70 -9.55 -7.23
CA LEU A 215 -8.81 -8.45 -6.26
C LEU A 215 -10.27 -8.10 -5.93
N ALA A 216 -11.25 -8.55 -6.69
CA ALA A 216 -12.65 -8.31 -6.42
C ALA A 216 -13.15 -9.14 -5.23
N LEU A 217 -13.86 -8.51 -4.31
CA LEU A 217 -14.56 -9.20 -3.24
C LEU A 217 -15.94 -9.67 -3.75
N SER A 218 -16.36 -10.82 -3.30
CA SER A 218 -17.72 -11.32 -3.51
C SER A 218 -18.74 -10.49 -2.70
N GLY A 219 -20.00 -10.56 -3.10
CA GLY A 219 -21.07 -9.91 -2.34
C GLY A 219 -21.15 -10.38 -0.87
N ALA A 220 -20.83 -11.66 -0.61
CA ALA A 220 -20.79 -12.20 0.75
C ALA A 220 -19.65 -11.62 1.58
N GLU A 221 -18.45 -11.45 0.98
CA GLU A 221 -17.31 -10.82 1.66
C GLU A 221 -17.61 -9.34 1.93
N LEU A 222 -18.20 -8.61 0.98
CA LEU A 222 -18.59 -7.21 1.19
C LEU A 222 -19.65 -7.07 2.30
N ALA A 223 -20.60 -7.97 2.35
CA ALA A 223 -21.64 -7.98 3.41
C ALA A 223 -21.08 -8.33 4.80
N ALA A 224 -19.95 -9.02 4.90
CA ALA A 224 -19.28 -9.32 6.14
C ALA A 224 -18.52 -8.13 6.77
N ILE A 225 -18.32 -7.06 6.01
CA ILE A 225 -17.62 -5.85 6.50
C ILE A 225 -18.57 -5.07 7.41
N SER A 226 -18.30 -5.06 8.70
CA SER A 226 -19.07 -4.32 9.71
C SER A 226 -18.52 -2.92 9.99
N ALA A 227 -17.24 -2.67 9.62
CA ALA A 227 -16.60 -1.38 9.83
C ALA A 227 -17.18 -0.30 8.91
N PRO A 228 -17.36 0.96 9.38
CA PRO A 228 -17.68 2.09 8.51
C PRO A 228 -16.58 2.28 7.44
N VAL A 229 -17.01 2.47 6.19
CA VAL A 229 -16.11 2.65 5.03
C VAL A 229 -16.36 4.01 4.39
N LEU A 230 -15.32 4.81 4.25
CA LEU A 230 -15.33 6.03 3.44
C LEU A 230 -14.65 5.73 2.10
N LEU A 231 -15.35 5.96 1.02
CA LEU A 231 -14.83 5.85 -0.35
C LEU A 231 -14.49 7.26 -0.87
N VAL A 232 -13.25 7.43 -1.37
CA VAL A 232 -12.74 8.68 -1.93
C VAL A 232 -12.25 8.47 -3.36
#